data_007c0e4a7b3111255b401814278efc73
#
_entry.id   007c0e4a7b3111255b401814278efc73
#
_cell.length_a   1.000
_cell.length_b   1.000
_cell.length_c   1.000
_cell.angle_alpha   90.00
_cell.angle_beta   90.00
_cell.angle_gamma   90.00
#
_symmetry.space_group_name_H-M   'P 1'
#
loop_
_entity.id
_entity.type
_entity.pdbx_description
1 polymer ?
#
loop_
_entity_poly.entity_id
_entity_poly.type
_entity_poly.pdbx_seq_one_letter_code
_entity_poly.pdbx_strand_id
1 'polypeptide(L)'
;MNITINFDMDGTIADLYGVENWLDYLIAEDTHPYANAKPLLRLATLARRLNTLQRNGYNIAVISWLSKSGTEEYNRAVTEVKMAWLKKHLPSVEWNEIHIVPYGTPKQNFCKTPLD
;
A
#
# COMPACT_ATOMS: atom_id res chain seq x y z
N MET A 1 -21.99 11.82 -6.46
CA MET A 1 -21.52 10.74 -5.58
C MET A 1 -20.11 10.35 -5.95
N ASN A 2 -19.21 10.36 -4.96
CA ASN A 2 -17.82 10.05 -5.22
C ASN A 2 -17.59 8.53 -5.18
N ILE A 3 -16.96 8.04 -6.24
CA ILE A 3 -16.57 6.62 -6.32
C ILE A 3 -15.16 6.51 -5.78
N THR A 4 -14.93 5.55 -4.90
CA THR A 4 -13.60 5.27 -4.35
C THR A 4 -12.98 4.08 -5.09
N ILE A 5 -11.79 4.29 -5.63
CA ILE A 5 -11.02 3.24 -6.29
C ILE A 5 -9.93 2.79 -5.33
N ASN A 6 -9.89 1.50 -5.03
CA ASN A 6 -8.95 0.92 -4.08
C ASN A 6 -7.83 0.18 -4.81
N PHE A 7 -6.60 0.40 -4.37
CA PHE A 7 -5.41 -0.24 -4.91
C PHE A 7 -4.72 -1.07 -3.83
N ASP A 8 -4.35 -2.30 -4.17
CA ASP A 8 -3.48 -3.09 -3.31
C ASP A 8 -2.06 -2.51 -3.34
N MET A 9 -1.37 -2.52 -2.22
CA MET A 9 -0.01 -2.01 -2.14
C MET A 9 1.03 -3.09 -2.46
N ASP A 10 1.13 -4.12 -1.62
CA ASP A 10 2.17 -5.14 -1.77
C ASP A 10 1.87 -6.06 -2.96
N GLY A 11 2.85 -6.20 -3.85
CA GLY A 11 2.69 -7.00 -5.05
C GLY A 11 1.96 -6.30 -6.19
N THR A 12 1.48 -5.06 -5.98
CA THR A 12 0.79 -4.28 -7.00
C THR A 12 1.49 -2.94 -7.24
N ILE A 13 1.66 -2.14 -6.20
CA ILE A 13 2.38 -0.85 -6.29
C ILE A 13 3.83 -1.04 -5.87
N ALA A 14 4.06 -1.78 -4.79
CA ALA A 14 5.37 -2.04 -4.23
C ALA A 14 5.75 -3.50 -4.45
N ASP A 15 6.96 -3.74 -4.92
CA ASP A 15 7.48 -5.09 -5.18
C ASP A 15 8.09 -5.69 -3.91
N LEU A 16 7.24 -5.96 -2.94
CA LEU A 16 7.66 -6.60 -1.68
C LEU A 16 8.35 -7.94 -1.95
N TYR A 17 7.77 -8.73 -2.81
CA TYR A 17 8.23 -10.11 -3.07
C TYR A 17 9.48 -10.16 -3.94
N GLY A 18 9.86 -9.03 -4.54
CA GLY A 18 11.11 -8.91 -5.27
C GLY A 18 12.31 -8.57 -4.41
N VAL A 19 12.09 -8.28 -3.13
CA VAL A 19 13.19 -8.03 -2.20
C VAL A 19 13.85 -9.36 -1.85
N GLU A 20 15.17 -9.43 -2.02
CA GLU A 20 15.92 -10.64 -1.70
C GLU A 20 15.73 -11.00 -0.23
N ASN A 21 15.43 -12.27 0.05
CA ASN A 21 15.19 -12.79 1.40
C ASN A 21 14.00 -12.14 2.12
N TRP A 22 13.01 -11.66 1.39
CA TRP A 22 11.87 -10.96 1.99
C TRP A 22 11.16 -11.79 3.06
N LEU A 23 11.02 -13.09 2.86
CA LEU A 23 10.33 -13.95 3.82
C LEU A 23 11.13 -14.10 5.11
N ASP A 24 12.46 -14.26 5.00
CA ASP A 24 13.32 -14.38 6.16
C ASP A 24 13.27 -13.10 7.02
N TYR A 25 13.23 -11.93 6.39
CA TYR A 25 13.07 -10.67 7.10
C TYR A 25 11.72 -10.56 7.80
N LEU A 26 10.65 -11.02 7.16
CA LEU A 26 9.34 -11.02 7.79
C LEU A 26 9.29 -11.94 9.01
N ILE A 27 9.87 -13.13 8.90
CA ILE A 27 9.95 -14.08 10.01
C ILE A 27 10.75 -13.48 11.17
N ALA A 28 11.81 -12.75 10.86
CA ALA A 28 12.63 -12.07 11.87
C ALA A 28 12.00 -10.76 12.39
N GLU A 29 10.82 -10.42 11.91
CA GLU A 29 10.12 -9.17 12.25
C GLU A 29 10.96 -7.92 11.93
N ASP A 30 11.55 -7.92 10.72
CA ASP A 30 12.35 -6.82 10.21
C ASP A 30 11.52 -6.07 9.14
N THR A 31 11.53 -4.74 9.20
CA THR A 31 10.79 -3.92 8.24
C THR A 31 11.53 -3.72 6.92
N HIS A 32 12.75 -4.27 6.79
CA HIS A 32 13.60 -4.10 5.61
C HIS A 32 12.88 -4.31 4.27
N PRO A 33 12.10 -5.41 4.07
CA PRO A 33 11.44 -5.61 2.79
C PRO A 33 10.44 -4.51 2.44
N TYR A 34 9.72 -4.02 3.43
CA TYR A 34 8.74 -2.95 3.22
C TYR A 34 9.42 -1.62 2.92
N ALA A 35 10.52 -1.34 3.59
CA ALA A 35 11.26 -0.09 3.39
C ALA A 35 11.99 -0.07 2.05
N ASN A 36 12.45 -1.23 1.57
CA ASN A 36 13.33 -1.33 0.41
C ASN A 36 12.65 -1.92 -0.83
N ALA A 37 11.36 -2.16 -0.79
CA ALA A 37 10.61 -2.61 -1.96
C ALA A 37 10.71 -1.56 -3.08
N LYS A 38 10.93 -2.03 -4.31
CA LYS A 38 10.97 -1.15 -5.47
C LYS A 38 9.56 -0.97 -6.01
N PRO A 39 9.26 0.15 -6.65
CA PRO A 39 7.99 0.32 -7.32
C PRO A 39 7.84 -0.68 -8.47
N LEU A 40 6.67 -1.30 -8.59
CA LEU A 40 6.36 -2.18 -9.72
C LEU A 40 5.94 -1.42 -10.96
N LEU A 41 5.46 -0.20 -10.78
CA LEU A 41 4.94 0.64 -11.85
C LEU A 41 5.83 1.87 -12.03
N ARG A 42 5.76 2.48 -13.20
CA ARG A 42 6.43 3.77 -13.41
C ARG A 42 5.73 4.82 -12.55
N LEU A 43 6.45 5.35 -11.58
CA LEU A 43 5.88 6.26 -10.58
C LEU A 43 5.31 7.54 -11.20
N ALA A 44 6.02 8.13 -12.17
CA ALA A 44 5.52 9.34 -12.82
C ALA A 44 4.19 9.10 -13.53
N THR A 45 4.05 7.97 -14.22
CA THR A 45 2.81 7.61 -14.91
C THR A 45 1.70 7.32 -13.91
N LEU A 46 2.02 6.55 -12.85
CA LEU A 46 1.04 6.22 -11.82
C LEU A 46 0.54 7.47 -11.12
N ALA A 47 1.47 8.33 -10.67
CA ALA A 47 1.08 9.57 -9.99
C ALA A 47 0.19 10.44 -10.86
N ARG A 48 0.51 10.56 -12.14
CA ARG A 48 -0.30 11.35 -13.08
C ARG A 48 -1.72 10.77 -13.20
N ARG A 49 -1.84 9.46 -13.31
CA ARG A 49 -3.15 8.80 -13.42
C ARG A 49 -3.98 8.98 -12.15
N LEU A 50 -3.35 8.81 -11.00
CA LEU A 50 -4.03 8.99 -9.72
C LEU A 50 -4.50 10.43 -9.53
N ASN A 51 -3.64 11.40 -9.87
CA ASN A 51 -4.02 12.80 -9.80
C ASN A 51 -5.15 13.14 -10.76
N THR A 52 -5.15 12.56 -11.95
CA THR A 52 -6.22 12.74 -12.94
C THR A 52 -7.55 12.17 -12.43
N LEU A 53 -7.52 10.98 -11.82
CA LEU A 53 -8.72 10.39 -11.24
C LEU A 53 -9.31 11.30 -10.17
N GLN A 54 -8.47 11.83 -9.28
CA GLN A 54 -8.95 12.74 -8.24
C GLN A 54 -9.54 14.02 -8.80
N ARG A 55 -8.94 14.58 -9.85
CA ARG A 55 -9.48 15.77 -10.52
C ARG A 55 -10.83 15.51 -11.17
N ASN A 56 -11.08 14.27 -11.57
CA ASN A 56 -12.34 13.86 -12.17
C ASN A 56 -13.38 13.43 -11.14
N GLY A 57 -13.10 13.64 -9.85
CA GLY A 57 -14.06 13.40 -8.78
C GLY A 57 -13.99 12.03 -8.14
N TYR A 58 -13.00 11.20 -8.51
CA TYR A 58 -12.81 9.90 -7.86
C TYR A 58 -11.99 10.06 -6.60
N ASN A 59 -12.36 9.31 -5.57
CA ASN A 59 -11.51 9.13 -4.40
C ASN A 59 -10.57 7.97 -4.66
N ILE A 60 -9.34 8.09 -4.22
CA ILE A 60 -8.36 7.00 -4.33
C ILE A 60 -7.97 6.53 -2.95
N ALA A 61 -7.84 5.23 -2.82
CA ALA A 61 -7.48 4.59 -1.56
C ALA A 61 -6.44 3.50 -1.81
N VAL A 62 -5.60 3.25 -0.83
CA VAL A 62 -4.70 2.12 -0.85
C VAL A 62 -5.04 1.22 0.32
N ILE A 63 -4.94 -0.09 0.08
CA ILE A 63 -5.23 -1.09 1.11
C ILE A 63 -4.07 -2.07 1.18
N SER A 64 -3.66 -2.42 2.38
CA SER A 64 -2.53 -3.31 2.60
C SER A 64 -2.73 -4.12 3.87
N TRP A 65 -2.35 -5.40 3.81
CA TRP A 65 -2.39 -6.27 4.97
C TRP A 65 -1.07 -6.21 5.75
N LEU A 66 -1.20 -6.28 7.07
CA LEU A 66 -0.08 -6.46 7.96
C LEU A 66 0.37 -7.94 7.94
N SER A 67 1.53 -8.22 8.55
CA SER A 67 2.09 -9.56 8.61
C SER A 67 1.17 -10.50 9.38
N LYS A 68 1.07 -11.76 8.91
CA LYS A 68 0.15 -12.75 9.47
C LYS A 68 0.36 -13.03 10.96
N SER A 69 1.60 -13.11 11.40
CA SER A 69 1.95 -13.47 12.77
C SER A 69 2.76 -12.39 13.45
N GLY A 70 2.65 -11.15 12.97
CA GLY A 70 3.44 -10.06 13.50
C GLY A 70 2.99 -9.63 14.91
N THR A 71 3.95 -9.25 15.73
CA THR A 71 3.66 -8.63 17.01
C THR A 71 3.03 -7.26 16.79
N GLU A 72 2.37 -6.72 17.81
CA GLU A 72 1.78 -5.39 17.74
C GLU A 72 2.86 -4.33 17.44
N GLU A 73 4.03 -4.45 18.07
CA GLU A 73 5.13 -3.54 17.81
C GLU A 73 5.62 -3.60 16.37
N TYR A 74 5.77 -4.80 15.83
CA TYR A 74 6.18 -4.99 14.45
C TYR A 74 5.15 -4.40 13.48
N ASN A 75 3.87 -4.68 13.72
CA ASN A 75 2.78 -4.17 12.89
C ASN A 75 2.73 -2.65 12.89
N ARG A 76 3.00 -2.03 14.02
CA ARG A 76 3.08 -0.56 14.12
C ARG A 76 4.26 -0.02 13.29
N ALA A 77 5.41 -0.67 13.40
CA ALA A 77 6.60 -0.29 12.64
C ALA A 77 6.37 -0.47 11.14
N VAL A 78 5.76 -1.57 10.74
CA VAL A 78 5.41 -1.82 9.33
C VAL A 78 4.45 -0.76 8.79
N THR A 79 3.46 -0.37 9.58
CA THR A 79 2.50 0.67 9.20
C THR A 79 3.23 1.99 8.91
N GLU A 80 4.13 2.40 9.80
CA GLU A 80 4.90 3.62 9.61
C GLU A 80 5.79 3.55 8.36
N VAL A 81 6.43 2.40 8.13
CA VAL A 81 7.30 2.19 6.97
C VAL A 81 6.50 2.23 5.67
N LYS A 82 5.32 1.62 5.63
CA LYS A 82 4.46 1.65 4.45
C LYS A 82 3.98 3.06 4.13
N MET A 83 3.60 3.82 5.13
CA MET A 83 3.17 5.21 4.92
C MET A 83 4.33 6.07 4.44
N ALA A 84 5.52 5.88 5.01
CA ALA A 84 6.72 6.59 4.56
C ALA A 84 7.08 6.22 3.12
N TRP A 85 6.92 4.95 2.75
CA TRP A 85 7.17 4.49 1.39
C TRP A 85 6.27 5.18 0.37
N LEU A 86 4.97 5.25 0.68
CA LEU A 86 4.01 5.94 -0.19
C LEU A 86 4.35 7.42 -0.35
N LYS A 87 4.73 8.07 0.73
CA LYS A 87 5.10 9.49 0.71
C LYS A 87 6.40 9.71 -0.06
N LYS A 88 7.36 8.80 0.07
CA LYS A 88 8.65 8.89 -0.62
C LYS A 88 8.51 8.71 -2.12
N HIS A 89 7.74 7.71 -2.54
CA HIS A 89 7.65 7.33 -3.94
C HIS A 89 6.51 8.00 -4.71
N LEU A 90 5.47 8.43 -4.01
CA LEU A 90 4.31 9.10 -4.60
C LEU A 90 3.99 10.38 -3.84
N PRO A 91 4.95 11.33 -3.73
CA PRO A 91 4.76 12.52 -2.90
C PRO A 91 3.68 13.47 -3.41
N SER A 92 3.37 13.43 -4.70
CA SER A 92 2.32 14.29 -5.27
C SER A 92 0.92 13.72 -5.12
N VAL A 93 0.79 12.50 -4.62
CA VAL A 93 -0.51 11.84 -4.49
C VAL A 93 -1.02 12.02 -3.07
N GLU A 94 -2.19 12.63 -2.95
CA GLU A 94 -2.87 12.76 -1.67
C GLU A 94 -3.96 11.68 -1.61
N TRP A 95 -3.66 10.58 -0.91
CA TRP A 95 -4.60 9.49 -0.77
C TRP A 95 -5.81 9.92 0.04
N ASN A 96 -7.00 9.67 -0.47
CA ASN A 96 -8.23 9.95 0.27
C ASN A 96 -8.34 9.02 1.48
N GLU A 97 -7.92 7.75 1.31
CA GLU A 97 -7.94 6.76 2.38
C GLU A 97 -6.72 5.86 2.28
N ILE A 98 -6.14 5.54 3.42
CA ILE A 98 -5.05 4.56 3.53
C ILE A 98 -5.49 3.54 4.57
N HIS A 99 -5.67 2.29 4.13
CA HIS A 99 -6.11 1.19 4.98
C HIS A 99 -4.99 0.18 5.14
N ILE A 100 -4.30 0.20 6.28
CA ILE A 100 -3.29 -0.78 6.63
C ILE A 100 -3.91 -1.61 7.76
N VAL A 101 -4.31 -2.82 7.42
CA VAL A 101 -5.24 -3.61 8.24
C VAL A 101 -4.66 -4.97 8.59
N PRO A 102 -5.18 -5.64 9.63
CA PRO A 102 -4.68 -6.97 10.00
C PRO A 102 -4.80 -7.97 8.85
N TYR A 103 -3.86 -8.91 8.82
CA TYR A 103 -3.85 -9.98 7.83
C TYR A 103 -5.19 -10.72 7.81
N GLY A 104 -5.69 -10.94 6.62
CA GLY A 104 -6.94 -11.66 6.43
C GLY A 104 -8.20 -10.81 6.52
N THR A 105 -8.08 -9.52 6.84
CA THR A 105 -9.23 -8.62 6.82
C THR A 105 -9.81 -8.56 5.41
N PRO A 106 -11.11 -8.83 5.23
CA PRO A 106 -11.71 -8.79 3.89
C PRO A 106 -11.59 -7.39 3.28
N LYS A 107 -10.88 -7.30 2.17
CA LYS A 107 -10.64 -6.01 1.51
C LYS A 107 -11.90 -5.40 0.93
N GLN A 108 -12.86 -6.22 0.54
CA GLN A 108 -14.14 -5.74 0.02
C GLN A 108 -14.93 -4.92 1.03
N ASN A 109 -14.65 -5.05 2.34
CA ASN A 109 -15.31 -4.26 3.37
C ASN A 109 -14.98 -2.76 3.23
N PHE A 110 -13.89 -2.43 2.56
CA PHE A 110 -13.44 -1.06 2.35
C PHE A 110 -13.76 -0.57 0.94
N CYS A 111 -14.26 -1.44 0.08
CA CYS A 111 -14.53 -1.13 -1.32
C CYS A 111 -16.00 -0.85 -1.51
N LYS A 112 -16.33 0.38 -1.90
CA LYS A 112 -17.69 0.77 -2.27
C LYS A 112 -17.94 0.53 -3.75
N THR A 113 -16.87 0.26 -4.49
CA THR A 113 -16.88 -0.05 -5.92
C THR A 113 -15.95 -1.22 -6.16
N PRO A 114 -16.08 -1.92 -7.32
CA PRO A 114 -15.16 -3.02 -7.63
C PRO A 114 -13.70 -2.57 -7.61
N LEU A 115 -12.83 -3.51 -7.23
CA LEU A 115 -11.39 -3.27 -7.23
C LEU A 115 -10.84 -3.19 -8.66
N ASP A 116 -9.84 -2.37 -8.82
CA ASP A 116 -9.06 -2.26 -10.05
C ASP A 116 -7.69 -2.90 -9.90
#